data_fafc502d46a986e1ff55b78b9d6962bb
#
_entry.id   fafc502d46a986e1ff55b78b9d6962bb
#
_cell.length_a   1.000
_cell.length_b   1.000
_cell.length_c   1.000
_cell.angle_alpha   90.00
_cell.angle_beta   90.00
_cell.angle_gamma   90.00
#
_symmetry.space_group_name_H-M   'P 1'
#
loop_
_entity.id
_entity.type
_entity.pdbx_description
1 polymer ?
#
loop_
_entity_poly.entity_id
_entity_poly.type
_entity_poly.pdbx_seq_one_letter_code
_entity_poly.pdbx_strand_id
1 'polypeptide(L)'
;MKSVESLSWKSHALDKICKTLTMTSPISRRMFFALSASVVVVACSKDEKSTDTQPGTSTTSAPTTSPVPQVALSGDPFTLGVASGDPTTESVILWTRLAIDALNGGGMPDEDIDVLWEVSSTDQFTDIIATGVATAETRFGHALHVDVSLPTQQSFVSYRFRVGGYTSPVGQTRLAAPADSVEPVRIATASCQNYTAGYYTAYDDMVQEAPDLVVFLGDYIYEGGVGTLGDNTVRLHNSEEITDIIAYRNRYGLYKSDPLLQAAHAVCPWVVTWDDHEVENNYANLNPQDAIDTAGFAERRAAAYQVWWEHMPVRLAPPVDENLTIYRQVKWGGLVNMLVLDSRQYRDDQACGDAILQVTPACEEALLPDRTILGTQQETWVADNVVSDSTWTVLANQTVMTDIRLGAAILNYDQWDGYAPSRDRLLETVDTAQAKNLIVLTGDIHLGGVGQLTTTSAPETPRGIEFVATSISSSGNVNAATEALFVSLTNIIDAEAQHRGYILHTVTADSWTADYRIVDNALVEGSTVSTWKTFKVTAGSPEVIEV
;
A
#
# COMPACT_ATOMS: atom_id res chain seq x y z
N MET A 1 -49.15 -25.46 -14.31
CA MET A 1 -49.13 -25.22 -15.77
C MET A 1 -48.91 -23.74 -16.00
N LYS A 2 -47.73 -23.33 -16.34
CA LYS A 2 -47.18 -22.17 -17.01
C LYS A 2 -45.73 -22.09 -16.50
N SER A 3 -44.89 -22.64 -17.15
CA SER A 3 -43.97 -22.47 -18.26
C SER A 3 -42.76 -21.63 -17.84
N VAL A 4 -41.66 -22.37 -17.74
CA VAL A 4 -40.28 -21.89 -17.65
C VAL A 4 -39.88 -21.39 -19.03
N GLU A 5 -39.52 -20.15 -19.14
CA GLU A 5 -38.75 -19.52 -20.22
C GLU A 5 -37.88 -18.48 -19.56
N SER A 6 -36.60 -18.27 -19.80
CA SER A 6 -35.63 -18.85 -20.68
C SER A 6 -34.29 -18.18 -20.30
N LEU A 7 -33.32 -18.94 -20.04
CA LEU A 7 -31.91 -18.50 -20.00
C LEU A 7 -31.23 -19.09 -21.22
N SER A 8 -31.22 -18.36 -22.31
CA SER A 8 -30.42 -18.65 -23.50
C SER A 8 -29.79 -17.36 -24.03
N TRP A 9 -28.67 -16.98 -23.46
CA TRP A 9 -27.72 -16.07 -24.10
C TRP A 9 -26.33 -16.49 -23.69
N LYS A 10 -25.53 -16.91 -24.66
CA LYS A 10 -24.10 -17.19 -24.72
C LYS A 10 -23.76 -18.63 -25.10
N SER A 11 -24.07 -18.98 -26.34
CA SER A 11 -23.46 -20.15 -26.98
C SER A 11 -23.16 -19.89 -28.47
N HIS A 12 -22.63 -18.73 -28.84
CA HIS A 12 -22.28 -18.42 -30.24
C HIS A 12 -20.89 -17.81 -30.42
N ALA A 13 -20.00 -17.88 -29.43
CA ALA A 13 -18.61 -17.37 -29.55
C ALA A 13 -17.52 -18.46 -29.50
N LEU A 14 -17.86 -19.74 -29.32
CA LEU A 14 -16.85 -20.80 -29.09
C LEU A 14 -16.60 -21.74 -30.29
N ASP A 15 -17.01 -21.41 -31.50
CA ASP A 15 -16.91 -22.36 -32.63
C ASP A 15 -16.12 -21.84 -33.85
N LYS A 16 -15.19 -20.93 -33.69
CA LYS A 16 -14.42 -20.38 -34.82
C LYS A 16 -12.94 -20.12 -34.60
N ILE A 17 -12.21 -20.84 -33.80
CA ILE A 17 -10.72 -20.87 -33.90
C ILE A 17 -10.23 -22.24 -33.44
N CYS A 18 -10.40 -23.23 -34.23
CA CYS A 18 -9.65 -24.47 -34.16
C CYS A 18 -9.35 -24.94 -35.57
N LYS A 19 -8.32 -24.38 -36.19
CA LYS A 19 -7.56 -24.97 -37.32
C LYS A 19 -6.42 -24.05 -37.75
N THR A 20 -5.23 -24.71 -37.77
CA THR A 20 -4.01 -24.33 -38.51
C THR A 20 -3.03 -23.44 -37.76
N LEU A 21 -1.91 -23.96 -37.27
CA LEU A 21 -0.72 -24.41 -37.98
C LEU A 21 0.31 -25.01 -37.03
N THR A 22 0.71 -26.21 -37.30
CA THR A 22 1.96 -26.86 -36.86
C THR A 22 3.13 -26.33 -37.72
N MET A 23 4.28 -26.07 -37.09
CA MET A 23 5.64 -26.40 -37.55
C MET A 23 6.69 -25.73 -36.68
N THR A 24 7.39 -26.51 -35.90
CA THR A 24 8.76 -27.08 -36.02
C THR A 24 9.94 -26.12 -35.78
N SER A 25 10.53 -26.37 -34.63
CA SER A 25 11.95 -26.70 -34.37
C SER A 25 13.00 -25.61 -34.16
N PRO A 26 14.13 -25.98 -33.54
CA PRO A 26 14.77 -25.21 -32.46
C PRO A 26 16.18 -24.74 -32.84
N ILE A 27 16.72 -23.72 -32.18
CA ILE A 27 18.17 -23.39 -32.20
C ILE A 27 18.56 -22.82 -30.84
N SER A 28 19.19 -23.58 -30.06
CA SER A 28 20.58 -23.76 -29.61
C SER A 28 21.25 -22.55 -28.94
N ARG A 29 21.63 -22.87 -27.69
CA ARG A 29 22.58 -22.22 -26.77
C ARG A 29 23.88 -21.70 -27.42
N ARG A 30 24.41 -20.57 -26.86
CA ARG A 30 25.84 -20.34 -26.48
C ARG A 30 25.92 -19.01 -25.75
N MET A 31 26.10 -19.02 -24.47
CA MET A 31 27.30 -18.80 -23.67
C MET A 31 28.28 -17.72 -24.16
N PHE A 32 28.42 -16.61 -23.38
CA PHE A 32 29.70 -15.91 -23.22
C PHE A 32 29.79 -15.27 -21.82
N PHE A 33 30.80 -15.71 -21.09
CA PHE A 33 31.31 -15.07 -19.87
C PHE A 33 32.25 -13.91 -20.25
N ALA A 34 32.20 -12.82 -19.49
CA ALA A 34 33.39 -11.97 -19.33
C ALA A 34 33.35 -11.31 -17.93
N LEU A 35 34.25 -11.75 -17.08
CA LEU A 35 34.69 -11.07 -15.87
C LEU A 35 35.44 -9.80 -16.20
N SER A 36 35.23 -8.73 -15.41
CA SER A 36 36.28 -7.76 -15.14
C SER A 36 36.12 -7.22 -13.71
N ALA A 37 37.07 -7.61 -12.87
CA ALA A 37 37.28 -7.07 -11.54
C ALA A 37 38.09 -5.78 -11.63
N SER A 38 37.68 -4.73 -10.94
CA SER A 38 38.51 -3.54 -10.70
C SER A 38 38.67 -3.36 -9.18
N VAL A 39 39.91 -3.50 -8.76
CA VAL A 39 40.39 -3.28 -7.39
C VAL A 39 40.68 -1.79 -7.24
N VAL A 40 40.10 -1.13 -6.24
CA VAL A 40 40.52 0.20 -5.80
C VAL A 40 41.25 0.07 -4.47
N VAL A 41 42.51 0.48 -4.48
CA VAL A 41 43.40 0.58 -3.32
C VAL A 41 43.20 1.94 -2.67
N VAL A 42 42.79 1.97 -1.40
CA VAL A 42 42.80 3.19 -0.57
C VAL A 42 44.08 3.20 0.26
N ALA A 43 44.89 4.22 0.08
CA ALA A 43 46.09 4.49 0.88
C ALA A 43 45.71 5.35 2.11
N CYS A 44 46.06 4.87 3.29
CA CYS A 44 46.03 5.64 4.53
C CYS A 44 47.27 6.53 4.63
N SER A 45 47.11 7.80 4.99
CA SER A 45 48.18 8.59 5.64
C SER A 45 47.69 9.14 6.97
N LYS A 46 48.43 8.82 8.01
CA LYS A 46 48.35 9.40 9.34
C LYS A 46 49.07 10.72 9.38
N ASP A 47 48.53 11.70 10.07
CA ASP A 47 49.34 12.65 10.83
C ASP A 47 48.58 13.16 12.05
N GLU A 48 49.18 12.94 13.21
CA GLU A 48 48.78 13.43 14.53
C GLU A 48 49.21 14.89 14.69
N LYS A 49 48.33 15.71 15.27
CA LYS A 49 48.77 16.76 16.21
C LYS A 49 47.64 17.17 17.16
N SER A 50 47.86 16.92 18.41
CA SER A 50 47.15 17.38 19.57
C SER A 50 47.26 18.91 19.74
N THR A 51 46.13 19.56 20.06
CA THR A 51 46.12 20.74 20.93
C THR A 51 44.80 20.84 21.69
N ASP A 52 44.96 20.92 22.98
CA ASP A 52 44.06 21.19 24.08
C ASP A 52 43.24 22.48 23.86
N THR A 53 41.92 22.46 24.04
CA THR A 53 41.13 23.68 24.30
C THR A 53 39.82 23.37 25.01
N GLN A 54 39.49 24.15 26.00
CA GLN A 54 38.42 24.19 27.00
C GLN A 54 36.98 23.95 26.44
N PRO A 55 36.02 23.58 27.31
CA PRO A 55 34.63 23.36 26.94
C PRO A 55 33.92 24.69 26.62
N GLY A 56 33.60 24.86 25.36
CA GLY A 56 32.72 25.93 24.91
C GLY A 56 31.26 25.61 25.22
N THR A 57 30.60 26.53 25.88
CA THR A 57 29.17 26.59 26.06
C THR A 57 28.48 26.51 24.70
N SER A 58 27.78 25.41 24.46
CA SER A 58 26.90 25.26 23.29
C SER A 58 25.70 26.21 23.46
N THR A 59 25.77 27.36 22.83
CA THR A 59 24.59 28.18 22.58
C THR A 59 23.85 27.54 21.39
N THR A 60 22.72 26.94 21.67
CA THR A 60 21.74 26.55 20.65
C THR A 60 21.30 27.82 19.91
N SER A 61 21.83 28.08 18.73
CA SER A 61 21.33 29.13 17.85
C SER A 61 19.95 28.75 17.37
N ALA A 62 18.98 29.67 17.52
CA ALA A 62 17.66 29.53 16.89
C ALA A 62 17.84 29.26 15.39
N PRO A 63 17.00 28.40 14.78
CA PRO A 63 17.10 28.12 13.35
C PRO A 63 16.93 29.41 12.55
N THR A 64 17.92 29.75 11.72
CA THR A 64 17.85 30.88 10.81
C THR A 64 16.80 30.54 9.78
N THR A 65 15.70 31.30 9.71
CA THR A 65 14.66 31.09 8.69
C THR A 65 15.26 31.29 7.29
N SER A 66 15.32 30.22 6.50
CA SER A 66 15.72 30.31 5.09
C SER A 66 14.71 31.18 4.32
N PRO A 67 15.13 32.01 3.37
CA PRO A 67 14.20 32.78 2.55
C PRO A 67 13.37 31.85 1.68
N VAL A 68 12.09 32.21 1.45
CA VAL A 68 11.23 31.47 0.52
C VAL A 68 11.80 31.57 -0.89
N PRO A 69 12.05 30.46 -1.59
CA PRO A 69 12.53 30.49 -2.98
C PRO A 69 11.55 31.28 -3.86
N GLN A 70 12.10 32.15 -4.69
CA GLN A 70 11.33 33.02 -5.58
C GLN A 70 11.30 32.41 -6.97
N VAL A 71 10.14 31.98 -7.42
CA VAL A 71 9.83 31.52 -8.76
C VAL A 71 8.51 32.13 -9.21
N ALA A 72 8.39 32.51 -10.47
CA ALA A 72 7.15 33.05 -11.04
C ALA A 72 6.24 31.87 -11.45
N LEU A 73 5.21 31.60 -10.68
CA LEU A 73 4.22 30.58 -10.97
C LEU A 73 2.91 31.22 -11.45
N SER A 74 2.22 30.56 -12.38
CA SER A 74 0.94 31.03 -12.94
C SER A 74 -0.27 30.79 -12.03
N GLY A 75 -0.11 29.96 -10.98
CA GLY A 75 -1.15 29.60 -10.03
C GLY A 75 -0.59 28.91 -8.79
N ASP A 76 -1.46 28.55 -7.85
CA ASP A 76 -1.10 27.78 -6.66
C ASP A 76 -0.63 26.38 -7.06
N PRO A 77 0.60 25.97 -6.71
CA PRO A 77 1.11 24.65 -7.07
C PRO A 77 0.75 23.54 -6.07
N PHE A 78 0.16 23.86 -4.91
CA PHE A 78 -0.13 22.89 -3.84
C PHE A 78 -1.51 22.26 -3.94
N THR A 79 -2.02 22.08 -5.16
CA THR A 79 -3.39 21.58 -5.43
C THR A 79 -3.63 20.13 -4.96
N LEU A 80 -2.57 19.35 -4.73
CA LEU A 80 -2.65 17.96 -4.30
C LEU A 80 -2.44 17.78 -2.78
N GLY A 81 -2.37 18.88 -2.04
CA GLY A 81 -2.20 18.86 -0.59
C GLY A 81 -0.79 18.44 -0.14
N VAL A 82 -0.73 17.93 1.08
CA VAL A 82 0.51 17.48 1.73
C VAL A 82 0.28 16.11 2.38
N ALA A 83 1.36 15.35 2.57
CA ALA A 83 1.32 14.07 3.26
C ALA A 83 2.61 13.83 4.03
N SER A 84 2.59 12.91 4.99
CA SER A 84 3.80 12.41 5.62
C SER A 84 3.75 10.88 5.70
N GLY A 85 4.91 10.23 5.82
CA GLY A 85 4.92 8.77 5.86
C GLY A 85 6.24 8.15 6.31
N ASP A 86 6.22 6.82 6.38
CA ASP A 86 7.35 5.98 6.77
C ASP A 86 8.11 6.54 8.01
N PRO A 87 7.41 6.76 9.14
CA PRO A 87 8.03 7.31 10.32
C PRO A 87 9.02 6.33 10.95
N THR A 88 10.16 6.84 11.36
CA THR A 88 11.13 6.14 12.22
C THR A 88 11.15 6.77 13.61
N THR A 89 11.99 6.27 14.50
CA THR A 89 12.21 6.90 15.82
C THR A 89 12.94 8.24 15.74
N GLU A 90 13.50 8.60 14.58
CA GLU A 90 14.38 9.76 14.41
C GLU A 90 13.90 10.72 13.31
N SER A 91 13.20 10.23 12.32
CA SER A 91 12.79 11.02 11.15
C SER A 91 11.48 10.55 10.53
N VAL A 92 10.89 11.42 9.69
CA VAL A 92 9.66 11.15 8.94
C VAL A 92 9.78 11.77 7.55
N ILE A 93 9.19 11.13 6.55
CA ILE A 93 9.08 11.70 5.22
C ILE A 93 7.95 12.74 5.20
N LEU A 94 8.26 13.94 4.75
CA LEU A 94 7.26 14.95 4.37
C LEU A 94 7.15 14.97 2.84
N TRP A 95 5.93 15.03 2.35
CA TRP A 95 5.62 14.94 0.94
C TRP A 95 4.71 16.08 0.48
N THR A 96 4.97 16.59 -0.70
CA THR A 96 4.04 17.32 -1.56
C THR A 96 4.42 17.11 -3.02
N ARG A 97 3.54 17.47 -3.94
CA ARG A 97 3.85 17.54 -5.36
C ARG A 97 3.34 18.88 -5.90
N LEU A 98 4.21 19.59 -6.58
CA LEU A 98 3.82 20.85 -7.23
C LEU A 98 3.07 20.55 -8.53
N ALA A 99 1.82 21.01 -8.60
CA ALA A 99 0.98 20.85 -9.78
C ALA A 99 -0.08 21.96 -9.83
N ILE A 100 0.08 22.93 -10.72
CA ILE A 100 -0.90 24.02 -10.93
C ILE A 100 -2.15 23.48 -11.64
N ASP A 101 -1.98 22.56 -12.57
CA ASP A 101 -3.04 21.85 -13.29
C ASP A 101 -2.83 20.34 -13.18
N ALA A 102 -3.20 19.77 -12.03
CA ALA A 102 -2.95 18.37 -11.70
C ALA A 102 -3.65 17.37 -12.64
N LEU A 103 -4.67 17.79 -13.36
CA LEU A 103 -5.47 16.94 -14.26
C LEU A 103 -4.95 16.96 -15.71
N ASN A 104 -4.05 17.88 -16.05
CA ASN A 104 -3.53 18.08 -17.40
C ASN A 104 -1.99 18.24 -17.40
N GLY A 105 -1.27 17.24 -16.90
CA GLY A 105 0.19 17.20 -16.94
C GLY A 105 0.92 18.04 -15.90
N GLY A 106 0.20 18.57 -14.89
CA GLY A 106 0.79 19.32 -13.76
C GLY A 106 0.91 20.83 -13.96
N GLY A 107 1.07 21.34 -15.18
CA GLY A 107 1.13 22.77 -15.49
C GLY A 107 2.31 23.55 -14.90
N MET A 108 3.34 22.85 -14.42
CA MET A 108 4.57 23.47 -13.89
C MET A 108 5.55 23.84 -15.00
N PRO A 109 6.45 24.82 -14.77
CA PRO A 109 7.57 25.12 -15.67
C PRO A 109 8.46 23.87 -15.86
N ASP A 110 9.11 23.78 -17.04
CA ASP A 110 10.07 22.70 -17.34
C ASP A 110 11.46 23.03 -16.77
N GLU A 111 11.51 23.18 -15.44
CA GLU A 111 12.71 23.43 -14.65
C GLU A 111 12.54 22.91 -13.22
N ASP A 112 13.64 22.53 -12.58
CA ASP A 112 13.65 22.10 -11.19
C ASP A 112 13.35 23.29 -10.27
N ILE A 113 12.56 23.08 -9.23
CA ILE A 113 12.05 24.15 -8.37
C ILE A 113 12.44 23.90 -6.92
N ASP A 114 13.16 24.86 -6.33
CA ASP A 114 13.44 24.84 -4.90
C ASP A 114 12.19 25.21 -4.09
N VAL A 115 11.94 24.46 -3.03
CA VAL A 115 10.79 24.60 -2.14
C VAL A 115 11.28 24.66 -0.69
N LEU A 116 10.86 25.69 0.03
CA LEU A 116 11.07 25.78 1.48
C LEU A 116 10.09 24.85 2.19
N TRP A 117 10.60 24.02 3.11
CA TRP A 117 9.80 23.27 4.05
C TRP A 117 10.04 23.75 5.49
N GLU A 118 9.01 23.73 6.30
CA GLU A 118 9.02 24.17 7.69
C GLU A 118 8.27 23.15 8.56
N VAL A 119 8.84 22.83 9.73
CA VAL A 119 8.18 22.06 10.78
C VAL A 119 8.13 22.90 12.05
N SER A 120 6.99 22.90 12.72
CA SER A 120 6.70 23.70 13.90
C SER A 120 6.02 22.88 14.98
N SER A 121 6.26 23.26 16.25
CA SER A 121 5.53 22.71 17.39
C SER A 121 4.07 23.23 17.46
N THR A 122 3.71 24.23 16.65
CA THR A 122 2.38 24.83 16.60
C THR A 122 1.88 24.96 15.16
N ASP A 123 0.59 24.90 14.96
CA ASP A 123 -0.07 25.06 13.65
C ASP A 123 -0.01 26.52 13.12
N GLN A 124 0.26 27.50 13.97
CA GLN A 124 0.50 28.89 13.58
C GLN A 124 1.94 29.17 13.13
N PHE A 125 2.85 28.20 13.20
CA PHE A 125 4.26 28.32 12.83
C PHE A 125 5.00 29.44 13.56
N THR A 126 4.65 29.65 14.84
CA THR A 126 5.33 30.62 15.71
C THR A 126 6.60 30.07 16.34
N ASP A 127 6.77 28.73 16.35
CA ASP A 127 7.91 28.02 16.89
C ASP A 127 8.40 26.99 15.88
N ILE A 128 9.30 27.41 14.98
CA ILE A 128 9.89 26.55 13.96
C ILE A 128 10.98 25.69 14.60
N ILE A 129 10.81 24.37 14.56
CA ILE A 129 11.72 23.37 15.12
C ILE A 129 12.67 22.76 14.07
N ALA A 130 12.25 22.76 12.81
CA ALA A 130 13.09 22.36 11.68
C ALA A 130 12.68 23.10 10.41
N THR A 131 13.63 23.39 9.52
CA THR A 131 13.38 24.03 8.23
C THR A 131 14.53 23.76 7.27
N GLY A 132 14.25 23.81 5.98
CA GLY A 132 15.25 23.65 4.92
C GLY A 132 14.64 23.89 3.54
N VAL A 133 15.48 23.73 2.53
CA VAL A 133 15.09 23.82 1.12
C VAL A 133 15.35 22.47 0.47
N ALA A 134 14.40 22.00 -0.34
CA ALA A 134 14.54 20.81 -1.14
C ALA A 134 14.05 21.08 -2.57
N THR A 135 14.63 20.38 -3.54
CA THR A 135 14.38 20.61 -4.95
C THR A 135 13.31 19.64 -5.47
N ALA A 136 12.22 20.17 -6.01
CA ALA A 136 11.21 19.41 -6.74
C ALA A 136 11.66 19.24 -8.19
N GLU A 137 12.13 18.03 -8.53
CA GLU A 137 12.73 17.76 -9.83
C GLU A 137 11.69 17.54 -10.93
N THR A 138 11.89 18.15 -12.09
CA THR A 138 10.99 18.03 -13.27
C THR A 138 10.82 16.58 -13.71
N ARG A 139 11.91 15.81 -13.71
CA ARG A 139 11.89 14.40 -14.14
C ARG A 139 10.94 13.52 -13.31
N PHE A 140 10.67 13.91 -12.06
CA PHE A 140 9.74 13.23 -11.15
C PHE A 140 8.43 14.02 -10.97
N GLY A 141 8.01 14.75 -12.00
CA GLY A 141 6.75 15.48 -12.00
C GLY A 141 6.62 16.51 -10.88
N HIS A 142 7.75 17.07 -10.42
CA HIS A 142 7.85 18.01 -9.29
C HIS A 142 7.37 17.44 -7.96
N ALA A 143 7.48 16.12 -7.74
CA ALA A 143 7.26 15.51 -6.44
C ALA A 143 8.41 15.85 -5.48
N LEU A 144 8.09 15.99 -4.21
CA LEU A 144 9.03 16.34 -3.16
C LEU A 144 8.93 15.32 -2.02
N HIS A 145 10.05 14.68 -1.69
CA HIS A 145 10.21 13.80 -0.54
C HIS A 145 11.32 14.37 0.33
N VAL A 146 10.98 14.78 1.54
CA VAL A 146 11.95 15.36 2.48
C VAL A 146 12.04 14.46 3.70
N ASP A 147 13.20 13.82 3.91
CA ASP A 147 13.46 13.07 5.14
C ASP A 147 13.87 14.03 6.25
N VAL A 148 12.95 14.32 7.16
CA VAL A 148 13.12 15.31 8.21
C VAL A 148 13.41 14.63 9.53
N SER A 149 14.62 14.85 10.06
CA SER A 149 14.96 14.47 11.43
C SER A 149 14.30 15.43 12.42
N LEU A 150 13.62 14.88 13.40
CA LEU A 150 12.94 15.63 14.44
C LEU A 150 13.52 15.29 15.83
N PRO A 151 13.50 16.24 16.78
CA PRO A 151 13.76 15.90 18.17
C PRO A 151 12.83 14.77 18.62
N THR A 152 13.35 13.85 19.42
CA THR A 152 12.59 12.69 19.94
C THR A 152 11.41 13.21 20.77
N GLN A 153 10.27 13.39 20.13
CA GLN A 153 9.02 13.81 20.76
C GLN A 153 7.92 12.84 20.36
N GLN A 154 7.13 12.45 21.33
CA GLN A 154 5.95 11.60 21.09
C GLN A 154 4.71 12.39 20.61
N SER A 155 4.79 13.72 20.59
CA SER A 155 3.68 14.59 20.17
C SER A 155 3.69 14.86 18.67
N PHE A 156 2.50 15.11 18.12
CA PHE A 156 2.35 15.60 16.76
C PHE A 156 3.02 16.97 16.60
N VAL A 157 3.59 17.19 15.41
CA VAL A 157 4.14 18.47 14.95
C VAL A 157 3.45 18.88 13.66
N SER A 158 3.40 20.18 13.39
CA SER A 158 2.83 20.72 12.15
C SER A 158 3.90 20.98 11.11
N TYR A 159 3.60 20.74 9.83
CA TYR A 159 4.52 21.03 8.73
C TYR A 159 3.80 21.69 7.55
N ARG A 160 4.56 22.42 6.72
CA ARG A 160 4.10 23.04 5.48
C ARG A 160 5.23 23.26 4.50
N PHE A 161 4.86 23.57 3.25
CA PHE A 161 5.77 23.93 2.17
C PHE A 161 5.47 25.34 1.64
N ARG A 162 6.52 26.02 1.11
CA ARG A 162 6.36 27.38 0.57
C ARG A 162 7.24 27.59 -0.66
N VAL A 163 6.68 28.20 -1.69
CA VAL A 163 7.39 28.51 -2.94
C VAL A 163 6.67 29.66 -3.68
N GLY A 164 7.39 30.58 -4.28
CA GLY A 164 6.86 31.59 -5.20
C GLY A 164 5.72 32.45 -4.66
N GLY A 165 5.65 32.66 -3.36
CA GLY A 165 4.55 33.41 -2.69
C GLY A 165 3.36 32.55 -2.26
N TYR A 166 3.35 31.26 -2.60
CA TYR A 166 2.32 30.29 -2.18
C TYR A 166 2.75 29.51 -0.95
N THR A 167 1.78 29.07 -0.17
CA THR A 167 1.96 28.22 1.03
C THR A 167 0.98 27.08 0.95
N SER A 168 1.47 25.85 1.17
CA SER A 168 0.65 24.65 1.18
C SER A 168 -0.37 24.65 2.34
N PRO A 169 -1.37 23.75 2.31
CA PRO A 169 -2.07 23.35 3.52
C PRO A 169 -1.08 22.93 4.63
N VAL A 170 -1.55 22.97 5.88
CA VAL A 170 -0.78 22.49 7.04
C VAL A 170 -1.08 21.01 7.23
N GLY A 171 -0.02 20.20 7.31
CA GLY A 171 -0.11 18.81 7.72
C GLY A 171 0.37 18.62 9.15
N GLN A 172 -0.06 17.54 9.77
CA GLN A 172 0.43 17.05 11.06
C GLN A 172 1.16 15.72 10.88
N THR A 173 2.20 15.52 11.65
CA THR A 173 2.99 14.29 11.61
C THR A 173 3.61 14.00 12.98
N ARG A 174 4.13 12.78 13.14
CA ARG A 174 4.87 12.37 14.33
C ARG A 174 5.91 11.30 13.97
N LEU A 175 6.88 11.10 14.83
CA LEU A 175 7.81 9.98 14.76
C LEU A 175 7.14 8.68 15.24
N ALA A 176 7.69 7.54 14.85
CA ALA A 176 7.39 6.27 15.50
C ALA A 176 7.83 6.32 16.96
N ALA A 177 7.18 5.53 17.81
CA ALA A 177 7.51 5.44 19.21
C ALA A 177 8.96 4.94 19.43
N PRO A 178 9.68 5.38 20.51
CA PRO A 178 11.00 4.86 20.85
C PRO A 178 11.03 3.33 20.96
N ALA A 179 12.17 2.71 20.63
CA ALA A 179 12.31 1.25 20.51
C ALA A 179 11.92 0.46 21.79
N ASP A 180 12.02 1.06 22.96
CA ASP A 180 11.64 0.49 24.26
C ASP A 180 10.20 0.82 24.69
N SER A 181 9.49 1.62 23.91
CA SER A 181 8.10 2.00 24.20
C SER A 181 7.14 0.88 23.84
N VAL A 182 6.18 0.65 24.72
CA VAL A 182 5.00 -0.22 24.50
C VAL A 182 3.70 0.55 24.72
N GLU A 183 3.76 1.88 24.60
CA GLU A 183 2.58 2.74 24.68
C GLU A 183 1.59 2.37 23.57
N PRO A 184 0.28 2.44 23.86
CA PRO A 184 -0.75 2.14 22.89
C PRO A 184 -0.61 2.97 21.61
N VAL A 185 -0.96 2.36 20.46
CA VAL A 185 -1.02 3.02 19.15
C VAL A 185 -2.35 2.76 18.49
N ARG A 186 -2.89 3.79 17.82
CA ARG A 186 -4.08 3.68 16.97
C ARG A 186 -3.66 3.64 15.50
N ILE A 187 -4.01 2.57 14.80
CA ILE A 187 -3.67 2.36 13.40
C ILE A 187 -4.96 2.23 12.60
N ALA A 188 -5.13 3.05 11.57
CA ALA A 188 -6.21 2.85 10.60
C ALA A 188 -5.69 2.01 9.42
N THR A 189 -6.41 0.97 9.02
CA THR A 189 -6.10 0.16 7.84
C THR A 189 -7.17 0.33 6.78
N ALA A 190 -6.75 0.67 5.56
CA ALA A 190 -7.64 0.94 4.43
C ALA A 190 -7.04 0.46 3.11
N SER A 191 -7.90 0.28 2.10
CA SER A 191 -7.52 -0.08 0.72
C SER A 191 -8.63 0.28 -0.26
N CYS A 192 -8.38 0.11 -1.56
CA CYS A 192 -9.41 0.02 -2.60
C CYS A 192 -10.33 1.25 -2.66
N GLN A 193 -9.76 2.40 -3.02
CA GLN A 193 -10.49 3.67 -3.04
C GLN A 193 -10.94 4.09 -4.46
N ASN A 194 -11.67 3.24 -5.19
CA ASN A 194 -12.12 3.58 -6.54
C ASN A 194 -12.94 4.88 -6.55
N TYR A 195 -12.37 5.92 -7.17
CA TYR A 195 -12.95 7.26 -7.23
C TYR A 195 -14.36 7.29 -7.82
N THR A 196 -14.65 6.40 -8.75
CA THR A 196 -15.91 6.41 -9.50
C THR A 196 -17.02 5.65 -8.81
N ALA A 197 -16.68 4.69 -7.95
CA ALA A 197 -17.62 3.75 -7.36
C ALA A 197 -18.23 4.21 -6.02
N GLY A 198 -17.71 5.29 -5.42
CA GLY A 198 -18.23 5.81 -4.17
C GLY A 198 -17.59 7.13 -3.76
N TYR A 199 -18.18 7.80 -2.76
CA TYR A 199 -17.62 8.96 -2.09
C TYR A 199 -16.66 8.55 -0.98
N TYR A 200 -15.72 9.41 -0.63
CA TYR A 200 -14.66 9.15 0.35
C TYR A 200 -15.07 9.46 1.80
N THR A 201 -16.34 9.27 2.13
CA THR A 201 -16.92 9.57 3.45
C THR A 201 -16.17 8.88 4.61
N ALA A 202 -15.61 7.68 4.36
CA ALA A 202 -14.81 6.97 5.35
C ALA A 202 -13.60 7.78 5.85
N TYR A 203 -13.00 8.63 5.02
CA TYR A 203 -11.87 9.47 5.43
C TYR A 203 -12.28 10.62 6.37
N ASP A 204 -13.51 11.15 6.26
CA ASP A 204 -13.99 12.13 7.22
C ASP A 204 -14.07 11.56 8.64
N ASP A 205 -14.60 10.34 8.78
CA ASP A 205 -14.61 9.62 10.05
C ASP A 205 -13.19 9.29 10.54
N MET A 206 -12.31 8.83 9.65
CA MET A 206 -10.92 8.52 9.98
C MET A 206 -10.17 9.76 10.53
N VAL A 207 -10.40 10.94 9.95
CA VAL A 207 -9.84 12.20 10.45
C VAL A 207 -10.33 12.52 11.85
N GLN A 208 -11.63 12.32 12.13
CA GLN A 208 -12.23 12.56 13.44
C GLN A 208 -11.72 11.56 14.50
N GLU A 209 -11.47 10.31 14.10
CA GLU A 209 -10.89 9.27 14.96
C GLU A 209 -9.40 9.52 15.28
N ALA A 210 -8.72 10.39 14.54
CA ALA A 210 -7.35 10.81 14.76
C ALA A 210 -6.37 9.65 15.03
N PRO A 211 -6.12 8.76 14.05
CA PRO A 211 -5.15 7.68 14.20
C PRO A 211 -3.72 8.22 14.34
N ASP A 212 -2.84 7.42 14.91
CA ASP A 212 -1.40 7.70 14.98
C ASP A 212 -0.70 7.38 13.65
N LEU A 213 -1.25 6.43 12.90
CA LEU A 213 -0.70 5.90 11.65
C LEU A 213 -1.83 5.39 10.77
N VAL A 214 -1.73 5.62 9.47
CA VAL A 214 -2.55 4.92 8.47
C VAL A 214 -1.69 3.89 7.73
N VAL A 215 -2.22 2.67 7.55
CA VAL A 215 -1.64 1.63 6.69
C VAL A 215 -2.58 1.45 5.51
N PHE A 216 -2.12 1.84 4.33
CA PHE A 216 -2.89 1.75 3.09
C PHE A 216 -2.36 0.61 2.21
N LEU A 217 -3.22 -0.35 1.90
CA LEU A 217 -2.82 -1.67 1.40
C LEU A 217 -2.97 -1.85 -0.11
N GLY A 218 -3.03 -0.75 -0.87
CA GLY A 218 -3.09 -0.79 -2.33
C GLY A 218 -4.45 -0.42 -2.89
N ASP A 219 -4.54 -0.41 -4.23
CA ASP A 219 -5.69 0.13 -4.97
C ASP A 219 -5.95 1.60 -4.64
N TYR A 220 -4.87 2.38 -4.57
CA TYR A 220 -4.96 3.81 -4.34
C TYR A 220 -5.58 4.55 -5.54
N ILE A 221 -5.34 4.05 -6.75
CA ILE A 221 -6.03 4.45 -7.98
C ILE A 221 -6.59 3.23 -8.69
N TYR A 222 -7.42 3.46 -9.70
CA TYR A 222 -7.88 2.44 -10.65
C TYR A 222 -7.57 2.91 -12.06
N GLU A 223 -6.97 2.03 -12.87
CA GLU A 223 -6.46 2.31 -14.21
C GLU A 223 -7.58 2.44 -15.26
N GLY A 224 -8.70 1.77 -15.03
CA GLY A 224 -9.79 1.68 -15.98
C GLY A 224 -10.39 3.02 -16.43
N GLY A 225 -10.89 3.07 -17.63
CA GLY A 225 -11.51 4.25 -18.26
C GLY A 225 -12.96 4.49 -17.86
N VAL A 226 -13.55 5.53 -18.43
CA VAL A 226 -14.95 5.94 -18.18
C VAL A 226 -15.96 4.84 -18.55
N GLY A 227 -15.63 3.96 -19.51
CA GLY A 227 -16.54 2.93 -20.01
C GLY A 227 -16.53 1.60 -19.26
N THR A 228 -15.65 1.41 -18.27
CA THR A 228 -15.49 0.14 -17.53
C THR A 228 -16.34 0.04 -16.27
N LEU A 229 -17.12 1.07 -15.97
CA LEU A 229 -17.82 1.21 -14.69
C LEU A 229 -19.28 0.78 -14.82
N GLY A 230 -19.72 -0.04 -13.85
CA GLY A 230 -21.10 -0.53 -13.76
C GLY A 230 -22.15 0.53 -13.41
N ASP A 231 -23.36 0.08 -13.11
CA ASP A 231 -24.57 0.91 -12.92
C ASP A 231 -24.51 1.87 -11.70
N ASN A 232 -23.48 1.77 -10.83
CA ASN A 232 -23.35 2.54 -9.58
C ASN A 232 -22.26 3.62 -9.63
N THR A 233 -21.98 4.20 -10.79
CA THR A 233 -21.00 5.27 -10.95
C THR A 233 -21.51 6.57 -10.34
N VAL A 234 -20.81 7.12 -9.33
CA VAL A 234 -21.16 8.40 -8.68
C VAL A 234 -20.27 9.54 -9.12
N ARG A 235 -19.07 9.25 -9.61
CA ARG A 235 -18.07 10.18 -10.14
C ARG A 235 -17.45 9.58 -11.41
N LEU A 236 -16.76 10.36 -12.22
CA LEU A 236 -16.18 9.87 -13.47
C LEU A 236 -14.66 9.99 -13.45
N HIS A 237 -13.99 9.00 -14.01
CA HIS A 237 -12.61 9.18 -14.43
C HIS A 237 -12.54 10.24 -15.54
N ASN A 238 -11.42 10.95 -15.60
CA ASN A 238 -11.20 12.03 -16.57
C ASN A 238 -10.57 11.57 -17.89
N SER A 239 -10.35 10.26 -18.06
CA SER A 239 -9.69 9.67 -19.25
C SER A 239 -10.14 8.24 -19.47
N GLU A 240 -9.81 7.69 -20.63
CA GLU A 240 -9.81 6.25 -20.89
C GLU A 240 -8.79 5.54 -20.00
N GLU A 241 -8.65 4.22 -20.15
CA GLU A 241 -7.65 3.43 -19.43
C GLU A 241 -6.25 4.04 -19.55
N ILE A 242 -5.55 4.09 -18.43
CA ILE A 242 -4.25 4.75 -18.36
C ILE A 242 -3.11 3.75 -18.61
N THR A 243 -2.16 4.13 -19.48
CA THR A 243 -1.05 3.25 -19.88
C THR A 243 0.31 3.97 -19.95
N ASP A 244 0.32 5.30 -19.82
CA ASP A 244 1.53 6.10 -19.90
C ASP A 244 1.71 7.03 -18.69
N ILE A 245 2.91 7.55 -18.52
CA ILE A 245 3.30 8.36 -17.36
C ILE A 245 2.41 9.60 -17.14
N ILE A 246 1.98 10.26 -18.21
CA ILE A 246 1.14 11.47 -18.10
C ILE A 246 -0.28 11.08 -17.68
N ALA A 247 -0.80 10.00 -18.25
CA ALA A 247 -2.12 9.48 -17.92
C ALA A 247 -2.16 9.02 -16.45
N TYR A 248 -1.15 8.30 -15.96
CA TYR A 248 -1.02 7.94 -14.54
C TYR A 248 -0.93 9.17 -13.64
N ARG A 249 -0.09 10.18 -13.97
CA ARG A 249 0.00 11.44 -13.19
C ARG A 249 -1.34 12.16 -13.09
N ASN A 250 -2.08 12.24 -14.19
CA ASN A 250 -3.41 12.86 -14.22
C ASN A 250 -4.43 12.07 -13.40
N ARG A 251 -4.35 10.74 -13.40
CA ARG A 251 -5.22 9.87 -12.61
C ARG A 251 -4.95 10.04 -11.11
N TYR A 252 -3.69 10.03 -10.67
CA TYR A 252 -3.34 10.34 -9.29
C TYR A 252 -3.76 11.77 -8.92
N GLY A 253 -3.60 12.73 -9.83
CA GLY A 253 -4.08 14.09 -9.65
C GLY A 253 -5.58 14.16 -9.39
N LEU A 254 -6.38 13.38 -10.12
CA LEU A 254 -7.83 13.28 -9.91
C LEU A 254 -8.17 12.77 -8.50
N TYR A 255 -7.57 11.65 -8.09
CA TYR A 255 -7.82 11.05 -6.77
C TYR A 255 -7.38 11.97 -5.64
N LYS A 256 -6.16 12.51 -5.72
CA LYS A 256 -5.60 13.42 -4.70
C LYS A 256 -6.24 14.81 -4.69
N SER A 257 -7.06 15.16 -5.67
CA SER A 257 -7.87 16.39 -5.64
C SER A 257 -9.08 16.30 -4.70
N ASP A 258 -9.43 15.10 -4.22
CA ASP A 258 -10.53 14.92 -3.26
C ASP A 258 -10.15 15.52 -1.89
N PRO A 259 -10.95 16.45 -1.35
CA PRO A 259 -10.61 17.15 -0.11
C PRO A 259 -10.60 16.24 1.13
N LEU A 260 -11.40 15.17 1.17
CA LEU A 260 -11.42 14.22 2.29
C LEU A 260 -10.16 13.36 2.29
N LEU A 261 -9.69 12.94 1.12
CA LEU A 261 -8.41 12.24 1.00
C LEU A 261 -7.23 13.12 1.38
N GLN A 262 -7.23 14.41 0.96
CA GLN A 262 -6.21 15.37 1.39
C GLN A 262 -6.21 15.56 2.90
N ALA A 263 -7.39 15.70 3.52
CA ALA A 263 -7.52 15.81 4.96
C ALA A 263 -6.97 14.56 5.68
N ALA A 264 -7.28 13.36 5.20
CA ALA A 264 -6.76 12.11 5.77
C ALA A 264 -5.23 12.00 5.67
N HIS A 265 -4.63 12.44 4.56
CA HIS A 265 -3.17 12.51 4.44
C HIS A 265 -2.52 13.56 5.34
N ALA A 266 -3.26 14.62 5.67
CA ALA A 266 -2.72 15.73 6.44
C ALA A 266 -2.72 15.50 7.96
N VAL A 267 -3.39 14.47 8.52
CA VAL A 267 -3.57 14.32 9.98
C VAL A 267 -2.52 13.46 10.67
N CYS A 268 -1.89 12.52 9.97
CA CYS A 268 -0.89 11.62 10.54
C CYS A 268 0.00 11.01 9.44
N PRO A 269 1.14 10.37 9.80
CA PRO A 269 1.95 9.64 8.82
C PRO A 269 1.23 8.40 8.27
N TRP A 270 1.55 8.06 7.01
CA TRP A 270 1.05 6.88 6.30
C TRP A 270 2.16 5.89 6.01
N VAL A 271 1.84 4.61 6.05
CA VAL A 271 2.61 3.50 5.46
C VAL A 271 1.78 2.97 4.30
N VAL A 272 2.31 3.04 3.11
CA VAL A 272 1.56 2.69 1.89
C VAL A 272 2.26 1.57 1.13
N THR A 273 1.47 0.69 0.53
CA THR A 273 1.90 -0.26 -0.49
C THR A 273 1.01 -0.11 -1.72
N TRP A 274 1.40 -0.69 -2.84
CA TRP A 274 0.51 -0.86 -3.99
C TRP A 274 -0.16 -2.23 -3.97
N ASP A 275 -1.19 -2.40 -4.82
CA ASP A 275 -1.70 -3.67 -5.26
C ASP A 275 -1.70 -3.70 -6.81
N ASP A 276 -2.64 -4.31 -7.46
CA ASP A 276 -2.65 -4.47 -8.91
C ASP A 276 -3.13 -3.21 -9.66
N HIS A 277 -4.18 -2.56 -9.18
CA HIS A 277 -4.79 -1.41 -9.88
C HIS A 277 -3.91 -0.16 -9.97
N GLU A 278 -2.81 -0.10 -9.24
CA GLU A 278 -1.77 0.91 -9.46
C GLU A 278 -1.09 0.73 -10.84
N VAL A 279 -1.17 -0.47 -11.42
CA VAL A 279 -0.65 -0.80 -12.76
C VAL A 279 -1.78 -1.29 -13.67
N GLU A 280 -2.30 -2.49 -13.42
CA GLU A 280 -3.38 -3.17 -14.14
C GLU A 280 -3.95 -4.31 -13.31
N ASN A 281 -5.27 -4.47 -13.33
CA ASN A 281 -5.98 -5.53 -12.61
C ASN A 281 -5.31 -6.90 -12.76
N ASN A 282 -5.09 -7.58 -11.63
CA ASN A 282 -4.54 -8.93 -11.50
C ASN A 282 -3.19 -9.17 -12.20
N TYR A 283 -2.38 -8.15 -12.51
CA TYR A 283 -1.06 -8.40 -13.10
C TYR A 283 -0.16 -9.22 -12.18
N ALA A 284 0.68 -10.05 -12.78
CA ALA A 284 1.67 -10.86 -12.09
C ALA A 284 3.06 -10.60 -12.69
N ASN A 285 3.93 -9.88 -11.96
CA ASN A 285 5.27 -9.53 -12.42
C ASN A 285 5.24 -8.74 -13.76
N LEU A 286 5.63 -9.37 -14.87
CA LEU A 286 5.57 -8.81 -16.23
C LEU A 286 4.44 -9.43 -17.09
N ASN A 287 3.51 -10.13 -16.44
CA ASN A 287 2.36 -10.73 -17.10
C ASN A 287 1.12 -9.85 -16.83
N PRO A 288 0.58 -9.15 -17.83
CA PRO A 288 -0.72 -8.50 -17.71
C PRO A 288 -1.82 -9.55 -17.60
N GLN A 289 -2.97 -9.19 -17.03
CA GLN A 289 -4.11 -10.10 -16.95
C GLN A 289 -4.57 -10.57 -18.33
N ASP A 290 -4.61 -9.67 -19.30
CA ASP A 290 -4.97 -10.00 -20.69
C ASP A 290 -3.72 -10.24 -21.54
N ALA A 291 -3.56 -11.45 -22.06
CA ALA A 291 -2.44 -11.85 -22.93
C ALA A 291 -2.29 -10.99 -24.21
N ILE A 292 -3.24 -10.11 -24.48
CA ILE A 292 -3.24 -9.21 -25.63
C ILE A 292 -2.30 -8.01 -25.42
N ASP A 293 -2.06 -7.60 -24.18
CA ASP A 293 -1.33 -6.38 -23.81
C ASP A 293 0.13 -6.61 -23.38
N THR A 294 0.71 -7.78 -23.69
CA THR A 294 2.10 -8.10 -23.32
C THR A 294 3.15 -7.18 -23.96
N ALA A 295 2.84 -6.61 -25.14
CA ALA A 295 3.76 -5.67 -25.80
C ALA A 295 3.64 -4.28 -25.14
N GLY A 296 4.74 -3.82 -24.51
CA GLY A 296 4.79 -2.51 -23.82
C GLY A 296 4.37 -2.56 -22.35
N PHE A 297 4.03 -3.74 -21.80
CA PHE A 297 3.62 -3.85 -20.41
C PHE A 297 4.75 -3.50 -19.42
N ALA A 298 6.00 -3.84 -19.74
CA ALA A 298 7.14 -3.45 -18.92
C ALA A 298 7.28 -1.92 -18.80
N GLU A 299 7.10 -1.20 -19.92
CA GLU A 299 7.12 0.25 -19.96
C GLU A 299 5.91 0.85 -19.22
N ARG A 300 4.73 0.26 -19.34
CA ARG A 300 3.53 0.64 -18.57
C ARG A 300 3.79 0.50 -17.07
N ARG A 301 4.31 -0.65 -16.63
CA ARG A 301 4.63 -0.93 -15.23
C ARG A 301 5.69 0.04 -14.68
N ALA A 302 6.74 0.32 -15.44
CA ALA A 302 7.76 1.29 -15.07
C ALA A 302 7.19 2.69 -14.87
N ALA A 303 6.31 3.14 -15.78
CA ALA A 303 5.62 4.43 -15.67
C ALA A 303 4.70 4.46 -14.44
N ALA A 304 3.95 3.40 -14.19
CA ALA A 304 3.05 3.27 -13.04
C ALA A 304 3.83 3.32 -11.72
N TYR A 305 4.93 2.59 -11.58
CA TYR A 305 5.79 2.58 -10.39
C TYR A 305 6.44 3.92 -10.12
N GLN A 306 6.92 4.61 -11.17
CA GLN A 306 7.45 5.97 -11.03
C GLN A 306 6.37 6.91 -10.51
N VAL A 307 5.18 6.88 -11.10
CA VAL A 307 4.10 7.78 -10.72
C VAL A 307 3.55 7.46 -9.32
N TRP A 308 3.48 6.18 -8.94
CA TRP A 308 3.17 5.80 -7.57
C TRP A 308 4.17 6.42 -6.58
N TRP A 309 5.48 6.27 -6.84
CA TRP A 309 6.51 6.88 -6.02
C TRP A 309 6.35 8.41 -5.96
N GLU A 310 6.08 9.06 -7.09
CA GLU A 310 5.87 10.52 -7.16
C GLU A 310 4.70 11.02 -6.28
N HIS A 311 3.75 10.14 -5.94
CA HIS A 311 2.52 10.53 -5.22
C HIS A 311 2.42 9.97 -3.80
N MET A 312 3.31 9.07 -3.39
CA MET A 312 3.27 8.45 -2.07
C MET A 312 4.34 9.00 -1.12
N PRO A 313 4.02 9.23 0.16
CA PRO A 313 4.96 9.76 1.16
C PRO A 313 5.92 8.68 1.67
N VAL A 314 6.71 8.08 0.80
CA VAL A 314 7.56 6.91 1.10
C VAL A 314 9.04 7.28 1.25
N ARG A 315 9.74 6.52 2.09
CA ARG A 315 11.19 6.63 2.33
C ARG A 315 12.03 5.89 1.28
N LEU A 316 11.48 5.59 0.14
CA LEU A 316 12.16 4.87 -0.91
C LEU A 316 12.98 5.84 -1.78
N ALA A 317 14.12 5.37 -2.29
CA ALA A 317 14.81 6.07 -3.36
C ALA A 317 13.91 6.13 -4.61
N PRO A 318 14.02 7.17 -5.43
CA PRO A 318 13.29 7.23 -6.70
C PRO A 318 13.63 6.03 -7.58
N PRO A 319 12.67 5.48 -8.35
CA PRO A 319 12.94 4.37 -9.25
C PRO A 319 13.99 4.74 -10.30
N VAL A 320 14.88 3.80 -10.59
CA VAL A 320 15.99 3.97 -11.56
C VAL A 320 15.70 3.17 -12.83
N ASP A 321 14.99 2.06 -12.68
CA ASP A 321 14.67 1.09 -13.74
C ASP A 321 13.17 0.77 -13.71
N GLU A 322 12.76 -0.30 -14.39
CA GLU A 322 11.40 -0.83 -14.39
C GLU A 322 10.96 -1.48 -13.05
N ASN A 323 11.80 -1.47 -12.03
CA ASN A 323 11.52 -2.07 -10.72
C ASN A 323 11.65 -1.02 -9.61
N LEU A 324 10.84 -1.18 -8.56
CA LEU A 324 10.90 -0.38 -7.34
C LEU A 324 10.69 -1.31 -6.14
N THR A 325 11.72 -1.55 -5.34
CA THR A 325 11.57 -2.37 -4.13
C THR A 325 10.79 -1.60 -3.08
N ILE A 326 9.53 -2.01 -2.83
CA ILE A 326 8.65 -1.37 -1.84
C ILE A 326 8.53 -2.14 -0.53
N TYR A 327 8.86 -3.44 -0.52
CA TYR A 327 8.82 -4.21 0.72
C TYR A 327 9.86 -3.67 1.70
N ARG A 328 9.41 -3.41 2.92
CA ARG A 328 10.21 -2.75 3.95
C ARG A 328 9.69 -3.04 5.35
N GLN A 329 10.51 -2.76 6.35
CA GLN A 329 10.15 -2.89 7.75
C GLN A 329 9.81 -1.52 8.35
N VAL A 330 8.71 -1.45 9.09
CA VAL A 330 8.31 -0.30 9.89
C VAL A 330 8.12 -0.77 11.33
N LYS A 331 8.90 -0.19 12.25
CA LYS A 331 8.80 -0.51 13.69
C LYS A 331 8.08 0.61 14.44
N TRP A 332 7.17 0.24 15.32
CA TRP A 332 6.53 1.17 16.24
C TRP A 332 6.83 0.77 17.69
N GLY A 333 7.92 1.31 18.21
CA GLY A 333 8.45 0.94 19.51
C GLY A 333 8.81 -0.54 19.63
N GLY A 334 8.73 -1.08 20.83
CA GLY A 334 8.74 -2.52 21.09
C GLY A 334 7.37 -3.18 20.90
N LEU A 335 6.37 -2.41 20.46
CA LEU A 335 5.00 -2.89 20.34
C LEU A 335 4.73 -3.58 19.00
N VAL A 336 5.10 -2.97 17.89
CA VAL A 336 4.78 -3.47 16.54
C VAL A 336 6.05 -3.59 15.68
N ASN A 337 6.25 -4.77 15.10
CA ASN A 337 7.15 -5.02 13.98
C ASN A 337 6.31 -5.29 12.73
N MET A 338 6.20 -4.33 11.83
CA MET A 338 5.42 -4.43 10.60
C MET A 338 6.33 -4.68 9.41
N LEU A 339 6.07 -5.74 8.67
CA LEU A 339 6.68 -6.04 7.37
C LEU A 339 5.66 -5.69 6.29
N VAL A 340 5.97 -4.66 5.53
CA VAL A 340 5.18 -4.26 4.34
C VAL A 340 5.62 -5.15 3.20
N LEU A 341 4.68 -5.87 2.60
CA LEU A 341 4.94 -6.84 1.54
C LEU A 341 4.63 -6.25 0.15
N ASP A 342 5.17 -6.90 -0.86
CA ASP A 342 4.85 -6.70 -2.28
C ASP A 342 4.45 -8.04 -2.87
N SER A 343 3.16 -8.23 -3.07
CA SER A 343 2.59 -9.46 -3.59
C SER A 343 2.37 -9.43 -5.11
N ARG A 344 2.79 -8.36 -5.82
CA ARG A 344 2.54 -8.21 -7.25
C ARG A 344 3.80 -8.29 -8.12
N GLN A 345 4.85 -7.57 -7.77
CA GLN A 345 6.03 -7.39 -8.62
C GLN A 345 6.84 -8.67 -8.85
N TYR A 346 6.80 -9.62 -7.90
CA TYR A 346 7.71 -10.78 -7.88
C TYR A 346 7.01 -12.12 -7.96
N ARG A 347 5.68 -12.13 -8.06
CA ARG A 347 4.88 -13.35 -8.06
C ARG A 347 5.03 -14.14 -9.35
N ASP A 348 4.89 -15.46 -9.24
CA ASP A 348 4.59 -16.30 -10.41
C ASP A 348 3.21 -15.91 -10.96
N ASP A 349 3.02 -16.14 -12.25
CA ASP A 349 1.72 -15.96 -12.90
C ASP A 349 0.62 -16.80 -12.22
N GLN A 350 -0.63 -16.37 -12.27
CA GLN A 350 -1.74 -17.11 -11.68
C GLN A 350 -1.87 -18.49 -12.33
N ALA A 351 -1.99 -19.51 -11.50
CA ALA A 351 -2.12 -20.87 -11.99
C ALA A 351 -3.50 -21.16 -12.59
N CYS A 352 -3.62 -22.27 -13.30
CA CYS A 352 -4.90 -22.80 -13.80
C CYS A 352 -5.64 -21.84 -14.72
N GLY A 353 -4.93 -20.92 -15.38
CA GLY A 353 -5.50 -19.94 -16.32
C GLY A 353 -6.28 -18.83 -15.64
N ASP A 354 -5.85 -18.42 -14.46
CA ASP A 354 -6.40 -17.30 -13.68
C ASP A 354 -7.92 -17.39 -13.45
N ALA A 355 -8.36 -18.54 -13.01
CA ALA A 355 -9.79 -18.79 -12.90
C ALA A 355 -10.37 -18.31 -11.57
N ILE A 356 -11.44 -17.54 -11.63
CA ILE A 356 -12.22 -17.10 -10.47
C ILE A 356 -13.47 -18.00 -10.33
N LEU A 357 -13.77 -18.41 -9.08
CA LEU A 357 -14.92 -19.26 -8.71
C LEU A 357 -14.96 -20.62 -9.44
N GLN A 358 -13.81 -21.27 -9.59
CA GLN A 358 -13.77 -22.66 -10.04
C GLN A 358 -14.13 -23.63 -8.91
N VAL A 359 -15.15 -24.45 -9.10
CA VAL A 359 -15.55 -25.52 -8.17
C VAL A 359 -14.80 -26.85 -8.44
N THR A 360 -13.69 -26.79 -9.16
CA THR A 360 -12.84 -27.94 -9.48
C THR A 360 -11.59 -27.95 -8.59
N PRO A 361 -11.04 -29.14 -8.26
CA PRO A 361 -9.77 -29.20 -7.53
C PRO A 361 -8.67 -28.42 -8.25
N ALA A 362 -7.72 -27.88 -7.45
CA ALA A 362 -6.56 -27.18 -7.96
C ALA A 362 -5.80 -28.01 -9.02
N CYS A 363 -5.30 -27.36 -10.06
CA CYS A 363 -4.39 -27.99 -11.03
C CYS A 363 -3.01 -28.25 -10.41
N GLU A 364 -2.20 -29.10 -11.04
CA GLU A 364 -0.86 -29.45 -10.54
C GLU A 364 0.05 -28.22 -10.38
N GLU A 365 -0.09 -27.25 -11.26
CA GLU A 365 0.69 -26.02 -11.24
C GLU A 365 0.53 -25.23 -9.94
N ALA A 366 -0.70 -25.08 -9.42
CA ALA A 366 -0.97 -24.37 -8.17
C ALA A 366 -0.33 -25.03 -6.93
N LEU A 367 0.05 -26.29 -7.04
CA LEU A 367 0.58 -27.11 -5.95
C LEU A 367 2.11 -27.29 -6.04
N LEU A 368 2.79 -26.66 -7.00
CA LEU A 368 4.24 -26.76 -7.13
C LEU A 368 4.94 -26.17 -5.88
N PRO A 369 5.88 -26.92 -5.27
CA PRO A 369 6.51 -26.52 -4.00
C PRO A 369 7.32 -25.21 -4.07
N ASP A 370 7.81 -24.86 -5.25
CA ASP A 370 8.63 -23.67 -5.54
C ASP A 370 7.80 -22.46 -5.98
N ARG A 371 6.49 -22.64 -6.14
CA ARG A 371 5.58 -21.55 -6.47
C ARG A 371 5.60 -20.44 -5.41
N THR A 372 5.67 -19.18 -5.85
CA THR A 372 5.83 -18.05 -4.95
C THR A 372 4.94 -16.87 -5.32
N ILE A 373 4.44 -16.16 -4.31
CA ILE A 373 3.75 -14.87 -4.45
C ILE A 373 4.69 -13.69 -4.11
N LEU A 374 5.73 -13.91 -3.33
CA LEU A 374 6.66 -12.89 -2.88
C LEU A 374 7.98 -12.87 -3.66
N GLY A 375 8.28 -13.95 -4.40
CA GLY A 375 9.60 -14.17 -4.95
C GLY A 375 10.64 -14.55 -3.90
N THR A 376 11.64 -15.34 -4.30
CA THR A 376 12.67 -15.91 -3.38
C THR A 376 13.43 -14.82 -2.61
N GLN A 377 13.68 -13.67 -3.23
CA GLN A 377 14.43 -12.59 -2.59
C GLN A 377 13.64 -11.98 -1.44
N GLN A 378 12.37 -11.70 -1.63
CA GLN A 378 11.51 -11.16 -0.59
C GLN A 378 11.20 -12.21 0.50
N GLU A 379 11.00 -13.49 0.16
CA GLU A 379 10.87 -14.57 1.15
C GLU A 379 12.11 -14.64 2.06
N THR A 380 13.33 -14.49 1.49
CA THR A 380 14.58 -14.40 2.27
C THR A 380 14.60 -13.15 3.15
N TRP A 381 14.23 -12.00 2.60
CA TRP A 381 14.17 -10.75 3.35
C TRP A 381 13.18 -10.83 4.53
N VAL A 382 12.02 -11.48 4.35
CA VAL A 382 11.08 -11.73 5.44
C VAL A 382 11.74 -12.55 6.54
N ALA A 383 12.44 -13.64 6.18
CA ALA A 383 13.13 -14.49 7.15
C ALA A 383 14.19 -13.72 7.98
N ASP A 384 14.85 -12.74 7.37
CA ASP A 384 15.87 -11.93 8.02
C ASP A 384 15.28 -10.82 8.91
N ASN A 385 14.01 -10.40 8.68
CA ASN A 385 13.39 -9.25 9.34
C ASN A 385 12.21 -9.62 10.25
N VAL A 386 11.66 -10.82 10.15
CA VAL A 386 10.70 -11.33 11.12
C VAL A 386 11.43 -11.71 12.40
N VAL A 387 11.22 -10.92 13.47
CA VAL A 387 11.97 -11.04 14.72
C VAL A 387 11.05 -11.20 15.92
N SER A 388 11.57 -11.73 17.01
CA SER A 388 10.81 -12.02 18.24
C SER A 388 10.85 -10.91 19.29
N ASP A 389 11.46 -9.75 19.00
CA ASP A 389 11.69 -8.65 19.95
C ASP A 389 10.49 -7.72 20.16
N SER A 390 9.50 -7.77 19.25
CA SER A 390 8.28 -6.97 19.38
C SER A 390 7.12 -7.78 19.97
N THR A 391 6.12 -7.08 20.53
CA THR A 391 4.90 -7.72 21.04
C THR A 391 4.05 -8.28 19.93
N TRP A 392 3.88 -7.53 18.83
CA TRP A 392 3.07 -7.91 17.68
C TRP A 392 3.93 -7.95 16.42
N THR A 393 3.82 -9.05 15.67
CA THR A 393 4.35 -9.17 14.30
C THR A 393 3.23 -8.91 13.34
N VAL A 394 3.43 -7.96 12.42
CA VAL A 394 2.41 -7.54 11.46
C VAL A 394 2.90 -7.73 10.04
N LEU A 395 2.09 -8.35 9.20
CA LEU A 395 2.29 -8.35 7.75
C LEU A 395 1.26 -7.39 7.14
N ALA A 396 1.72 -6.28 6.57
CA ALA A 396 0.90 -5.41 5.72
C ALA A 396 0.95 -5.98 4.30
N ASN A 397 -0.11 -6.64 3.92
CA ASN A 397 -0.23 -7.50 2.74
C ASN A 397 -1.40 -7.04 1.87
N GLN A 398 -1.38 -7.33 0.58
CA GLN A 398 -2.41 -6.91 -0.34
C GLN A 398 -3.57 -7.89 -0.38
N THR A 399 -3.30 -9.13 -0.81
CA THR A 399 -4.26 -10.18 -1.14
C THR A 399 -4.57 -11.10 0.05
N VAL A 400 -5.74 -11.72 0.10
CA VAL A 400 -6.20 -12.54 1.23
C VAL A 400 -5.32 -13.76 1.45
N MET A 401 -4.83 -13.90 2.69
CA MET A 401 -3.94 -14.99 3.10
C MET A 401 -4.68 -16.16 3.75
N THR A 402 -5.79 -15.90 4.42
CA THR A 402 -6.66 -16.94 5.02
C THR A 402 -7.09 -17.95 3.96
N ASP A 403 -7.06 -19.24 4.30
CA ASP A 403 -7.55 -20.31 3.44
C ASP A 403 -9.08 -20.20 3.27
N ILE A 404 -9.51 -19.78 2.08
CA ILE A 404 -10.92 -19.61 1.70
C ILE A 404 -11.39 -20.69 0.69
N ARG A 405 -10.65 -21.78 0.58
CA ARG A 405 -10.99 -22.90 -0.33
C ARG A 405 -12.31 -23.55 0.03
N LEU A 406 -13.07 -23.95 -0.98
CA LEU A 406 -14.24 -24.83 -0.81
C LEU A 406 -13.82 -26.29 -1.00
N GLY A 407 -13.44 -26.95 0.08
CA GLY A 407 -12.84 -28.27 0.02
C GLY A 407 -11.50 -28.27 -0.69
N ALA A 408 -11.37 -28.97 -1.82
CA ALA A 408 -10.14 -28.97 -2.64
C ALA A 408 -10.15 -27.89 -3.75
N ALA A 409 -11.24 -27.11 -3.87
CA ALA A 409 -11.37 -26.10 -4.91
C ALA A 409 -10.81 -24.74 -4.43
N ILE A 410 -9.93 -24.16 -5.22
CA ILE A 410 -9.45 -22.78 -5.03
C ILE A 410 -10.47 -21.84 -5.67
N LEU A 411 -11.00 -20.90 -4.87
CA LEU A 411 -12.04 -20.00 -5.32
C LEU A 411 -11.48 -18.80 -6.11
N ASN A 412 -10.27 -18.37 -5.79
CA ASN A 412 -9.60 -17.28 -6.48
C ASN A 412 -8.08 -17.55 -6.51
N TYR A 413 -7.50 -17.70 -7.71
CA TYR A 413 -6.08 -17.98 -7.89
C TYR A 413 -5.19 -16.75 -7.75
N ASP A 414 -5.76 -15.55 -7.72
CA ASP A 414 -5.03 -14.32 -7.46
C ASP A 414 -4.67 -14.15 -5.97
N GLN A 415 -5.42 -14.80 -5.09
CA GLN A 415 -5.20 -14.79 -3.64
C GLN A 415 -4.14 -15.82 -3.22
N TRP A 416 -3.71 -15.82 -1.95
CA TRP A 416 -2.70 -16.75 -1.42
C TRP A 416 -3.09 -18.23 -1.56
N ASP A 417 -4.36 -18.55 -1.76
CA ASP A 417 -4.78 -19.93 -2.05
C ASP A 417 -4.23 -20.42 -3.39
N GLY A 418 -4.03 -19.54 -4.38
CA GLY A 418 -3.32 -19.84 -5.62
C GLY A 418 -1.81 -20.08 -5.43
N TYR A 419 -1.29 -19.78 -4.25
CA TYR A 419 0.12 -19.86 -3.85
C TYR A 419 0.29 -20.53 -2.48
N ALA A 420 -0.55 -21.52 -2.17
CA ALA A 420 -0.55 -22.20 -0.87
C ALA A 420 0.83 -22.69 -0.39
N PRO A 421 1.74 -23.21 -1.25
CA PRO A 421 3.10 -23.54 -0.84
C PRO A 421 3.91 -22.34 -0.34
N SER A 422 3.73 -21.15 -0.94
CA SER A 422 4.39 -19.90 -0.48
C SER A 422 3.82 -19.44 0.86
N ARG A 423 2.49 -19.53 1.06
CA ARG A 423 1.85 -19.26 2.35
C ARG A 423 2.39 -20.15 3.46
N ASP A 424 2.48 -21.44 3.21
CA ASP A 424 2.98 -22.40 4.19
C ASP A 424 4.43 -22.09 4.58
N ARG A 425 5.32 -21.79 3.61
CA ARG A 425 6.71 -21.39 3.89
C ARG A 425 6.80 -20.08 4.70
N LEU A 426 5.95 -19.10 4.39
CA LEU A 426 5.91 -17.82 5.12
C LEU A 426 5.50 -18.06 6.59
N LEU A 427 4.44 -18.80 6.84
CA LEU A 427 3.96 -19.10 8.20
C LEU A 427 4.96 -19.96 8.98
N GLU A 428 5.65 -20.92 8.33
CA GLU A 428 6.73 -21.70 8.93
C GLU A 428 7.95 -20.82 9.26
N THR A 429 8.23 -19.82 8.46
CA THR A 429 9.29 -18.82 8.72
C THR A 429 8.98 -18.00 9.97
N VAL A 430 7.73 -17.54 10.12
CA VAL A 430 7.25 -16.80 11.31
C VAL A 430 7.38 -17.66 12.56
N ASP A 431 7.00 -18.94 12.48
CA ASP A 431 7.14 -19.89 13.58
C ASP A 431 8.61 -20.14 13.96
N THR A 432 9.47 -20.37 12.96
CA THR A 432 10.90 -20.62 13.15
C THR A 432 11.62 -19.45 13.82
N ALA A 433 11.24 -18.22 13.46
CA ALA A 433 11.72 -17.00 14.08
C ALA A 433 11.16 -16.79 15.50
N GLN A 434 10.19 -17.61 15.94
CA GLN A 434 9.47 -17.43 17.20
C GLN A 434 8.83 -16.02 17.32
N ALA A 435 8.39 -15.48 16.20
CA ALA A 435 7.69 -14.21 16.14
C ALA A 435 6.36 -14.32 16.87
N LYS A 436 5.97 -13.23 17.55
CA LYS A 436 4.82 -13.27 18.46
C LYS A 436 3.60 -12.64 17.84
N ASN A 437 2.44 -13.19 18.18
CA ASN A 437 1.15 -12.56 17.95
C ASN A 437 0.99 -12.07 16.51
N LEU A 438 1.09 -13.00 15.54
CA LEU A 438 0.98 -12.66 14.12
C LEU A 438 -0.40 -12.06 13.80
N ILE A 439 -0.38 -10.86 13.23
CA ILE A 439 -1.52 -10.18 12.62
C ILE A 439 -1.19 -9.93 11.15
N VAL A 440 -2.12 -10.25 10.26
CA VAL A 440 -2.06 -9.87 8.85
C VAL A 440 -3.14 -8.83 8.58
N LEU A 441 -2.74 -7.74 7.93
CA LEU A 441 -3.64 -6.67 7.48
C LEU A 441 -3.74 -6.79 5.96
N THR A 442 -4.96 -6.89 5.43
CA THR A 442 -5.22 -7.20 4.02
C THR A 442 -6.33 -6.32 3.43
N GLY A 443 -6.36 -6.21 2.10
CA GLY A 443 -7.36 -5.47 1.32
C GLY A 443 -7.91 -6.28 0.14
N ASP A 444 -7.91 -5.71 -1.05
CA ASP A 444 -8.16 -6.28 -2.39
C ASP A 444 -9.62 -6.73 -2.66
N ILE A 445 -10.16 -7.64 -1.90
CA ILE A 445 -11.43 -8.33 -2.25
C ILE A 445 -12.71 -7.54 -2.00
N HIS A 446 -12.63 -6.29 -1.56
CA HIS A 446 -13.78 -5.40 -1.28
C HIS A 446 -14.80 -5.98 -0.28
N LEU A 447 -14.31 -6.80 0.63
CA LEU A 447 -15.08 -7.46 1.68
C LEU A 447 -14.33 -7.28 3.01
N GLY A 448 -15.03 -6.82 4.06
CA GLY A 448 -14.51 -6.85 5.42
C GLY A 448 -14.56 -8.25 5.99
N GLY A 449 -13.49 -8.70 6.65
CA GLY A 449 -13.48 -10.06 7.19
C GLY A 449 -12.41 -10.29 8.25
N VAL A 450 -12.66 -11.34 9.04
CA VAL A 450 -11.71 -11.84 10.04
C VAL A 450 -11.48 -13.32 9.80
N GLY A 451 -10.22 -13.70 9.64
CA GLY A 451 -9.83 -15.08 9.35
C GLY A 451 -8.73 -15.59 10.28
N GLN A 452 -8.66 -16.90 10.41
CA GLN A 452 -7.57 -17.60 11.08
C GLN A 452 -6.57 -18.11 10.05
N LEU A 453 -5.29 -17.84 10.28
CA LEU A 453 -4.21 -18.32 9.42
C LEU A 453 -3.77 -19.71 9.87
N THR A 454 -3.74 -20.64 8.94
CA THR A 454 -3.29 -22.02 9.15
C THR A 454 -2.40 -22.48 8.00
N THR A 455 -1.57 -23.48 8.22
CA THR A 455 -0.82 -24.14 7.14
C THR A 455 -1.62 -25.30 6.57
N THR A 456 -1.34 -25.67 5.32
CA THR A 456 -1.95 -26.84 4.68
C THR A 456 -1.65 -28.15 5.44
N SER A 457 -0.48 -28.24 6.07
CA SER A 457 -0.06 -29.41 6.86
C SER A 457 -0.68 -29.48 8.26
N ALA A 458 -1.19 -28.35 8.80
CA ALA A 458 -1.78 -28.26 10.14
C ALA A 458 -3.01 -27.31 10.15
N PRO A 459 -4.09 -27.68 9.44
CA PRO A 459 -5.25 -26.80 9.24
C PRO A 459 -6.04 -26.52 10.54
N GLU A 460 -5.88 -27.32 11.57
CA GLU A 460 -6.53 -27.12 12.88
C GLU A 460 -5.67 -26.31 13.87
N THR A 461 -4.51 -25.81 13.44
CA THR A 461 -3.58 -25.11 14.33
C THR A 461 -3.43 -23.65 13.88
N PRO A 462 -4.13 -22.71 14.53
CA PRO A 462 -4.01 -21.29 14.21
C PRO A 462 -2.58 -20.77 14.43
N ARG A 463 -2.09 -19.98 13.48
CA ARG A 463 -0.77 -19.33 13.50
C ARG A 463 -0.86 -17.83 13.71
N GLY A 464 -2.00 -17.23 13.36
CA GLY A 464 -2.25 -15.80 13.47
C GLY A 464 -3.67 -15.46 13.03
N ILE A 465 -3.97 -14.17 13.05
CA ILE A 465 -5.26 -13.63 12.65
C ILE A 465 -5.04 -12.67 11.49
N GLU A 466 -5.90 -12.77 10.49
CA GLU A 466 -6.01 -11.81 9.40
C GLU A 466 -7.23 -10.91 9.60
N PHE A 467 -7.01 -9.61 9.46
CA PHE A 467 -8.04 -8.59 9.37
C PHE A 467 -8.08 -8.05 7.94
N VAL A 468 -9.14 -8.38 7.21
CA VAL A 468 -9.37 -7.91 5.85
C VAL A 468 -10.17 -6.63 5.92
N ALA A 469 -9.59 -5.51 5.46
CA ALA A 469 -10.31 -4.25 5.35
C ALA A 469 -11.25 -4.31 4.14
N THR A 470 -12.49 -3.83 4.32
CA THR A 470 -13.35 -3.55 3.17
C THR A 470 -12.79 -2.35 2.40
N SER A 471 -13.26 -2.12 1.20
CA SER A 471 -12.82 -0.96 0.40
C SER A 471 -13.30 0.36 0.98
N ILE A 472 -12.52 1.43 0.79
CA ILE A 472 -12.95 2.81 1.10
C ILE A 472 -14.19 3.19 0.29
N SER A 473 -14.20 2.84 -1.01
CA SER A 473 -15.27 3.25 -1.93
C SER A 473 -15.53 2.29 -3.08
N SER A 474 -14.62 1.35 -3.36
CA SER A 474 -14.79 0.40 -4.47
C SER A 474 -16.04 -0.46 -4.29
N SER A 475 -16.71 -0.78 -5.38
CA SER A 475 -17.93 -1.60 -5.34
C SER A 475 -17.66 -2.97 -4.75
N GLY A 476 -18.62 -3.51 -4.01
CA GLY A 476 -18.52 -4.88 -3.48
C GLY A 476 -18.55 -5.92 -4.58
N ASN A 477 -17.72 -6.95 -4.42
CA ASN A 477 -17.55 -8.03 -5.40
C ASN A 477 -18.49 -9.21 -5.16
N VAL A 478 -19.12 -9.29 -3.97
CA VAL A 478 -19.97 -10.41 -3.57
C VAL A 478 -21.34 -9.93 -3.08
N ASN A 479 -22.33 -10.76 -3.28
CA ASN A 479 -23.67 -10.54 -2.74
C ASN A 479 -23.86 -11.26 -1.40
N ALA A 480 -24.95 -10.98 -0.69
CA ALA A 480 -25.24 -11.57 0.64
C ALA A 480 -25.27 -13.12 0.66
N ALA A 481 -25.58 -13.78 -0.46
CA ALA A 481 -25.54 -15.24 -0.52
C ALA A 481 -24.10 -15.78 -0.59
N THR A 482 -23.22 -15.08 -1.30
CA THR A 482 -21.79 -15.40 -1.37
C THR A 482 -21.10 -15.07 -0.04
N GLU A 483 -21.46 -13.95 0.60
CA GLU A 483 -21.01 -13.61 1.96
C GLU A 483 -21.35 -14.71 2.96
N ALA A 484 -22.60 -15.19 2.98
CA ALA A 484 -23.02 -16.31 3.84
C ALA A 484 -22.24 -17.61 3.55
N LEU A 485 -21.82 -17.83 2.29
CA LEU A 485 -20.95 -18.95 1.94
C LEU A 485 -19.56 -18.77 2.57
N PHE A 486 -18.95 -17.59 2.45
CA PHE A 486 -17.64 -17.31 3.06
C PHE A 486 -17.66 -17.54 4.57
N VAL A 487 -18.64 -16.99 5.29
CA VAL A 487 -18.80 -17.20 6.75
C VAL A 487 -18.97 -18.68 7.11
N SER A 488 -19.41 -19.53 6.18
CA SER A 488 -19.50 -20.98 6.41
C SER A 488 -18.17 -21.74 6.25
N LEU A 489 -17.11 -21.11 5.75
CA LEU A 489 -15.78 -21.71 5.59
C LEU A 489 -15.08 -21.81 6.95
N THR A 490 -14.32 -22.87 7.16
CA THR A 490 -13.76 -23.22 8.47
C THR A 490 -12.84 -22.14 9.06
N ASN A 491 -12.07 -21.46 8.22
CA ASN A 491 -11.08 -20.48 8.67
C ASN A 491 -11.60 -19.04 8.72
N ILE A 492 -12.82 -18.80 8.24
CA ILE A 492 -13.48 -17.49 8.33
C ILE A 492 -14.26 -17.41 9.63
N ILE A 493 -14.00 -16.38 10.42
CA ILE A 493 -14.68 -16.13 11.69
C ILE A 493 -15.90 -15.27 11.45
N ASP A 494 -15.75 -14.21 10.64
CA ASP A 494 -16.86 -13.34 10.25
C ASP A 494 -16.53 -12.59 8.96
N ALA A 495 -17.55 -12.10 8.25
CA ALA A 495 -17.40 -11.32 7.04
C ALA A 495 -18.55 -10.34 6.86
N GLU A 496 -18.26 -9.20 6.21
CA GLU A 496 -19.20 -8.13 5.85
C GLU A 496 -18.89 -7.64 4.43
N ALA A 497 -19.80 -7.80 3.51
CA ALA A 497 -19.58 -7.50 2.08
C ALA A 497 -20.47 -6.35 1.56
N GLN A 498 -21.43 -5.87 2.34
CA GLN A 498 -22.45 -4.95 1.86
C GLN A 498 -22.02 -3.48 1.98
N HIS A 499 -21.12 -3.18 2.93
CA HIS A 499 -20.69 -1.81 3.22
C HIS A 499 -19.23 -1.55 2.85
N ARG A 500 -18.89 -0.28 2.77
CA ARG A 500 -17.54 0.25 2.52
C ARG A 500 -17.02 0.86 3.82
N GLY A 501 -15.70 1.07 3.94
CA GLY A 501 -15.16 1.66 5.15
C GLY A 501 -13.68 1.35 5.37
N TYR A 502 -13.28 1.23 6.63
CA TYR A 502 -11.91 0.96 7.04
C TYR A 502 -11.89 0.23 8.40
N ILE A 503 -10.72 -0.20 8.86
CA ILE A 503 -10.58 -0.76 10.20
C ILE A 503 -9.75 0.19 11.05
N LEU A 504 -10.23 0.49 12.26
CA LEU A 504 -9.48 1.22 13.26
C LEU A 504 -8.98 0.25 14.32
N HIS A 505 -7.65 0.09 14.39
CA HIS A 505 -7.03 -0.78 15.36
C HIS A 505 -6.57 0.03 16.58
N THR A 506 -6.81 -0.53 17.77
CA THR A 506 -6.19 -0.09 19.02
C THR A 506 -5.25 -1.18 19.51
N VAL A 507 -3.96 -0.90 19.48
CA VAL A 507 -2.90 -1.87 19.77
C VAL A 507 -2.26 -1.53 21.10
N THR A 508 -2.22 -2.51 21.99
CA THR A 508 -1.57 -2.44 23.31
C THR A 508 -0.61 -3.62 23.50
N ALA A 509 0.16 -3.64 24.57
CA ALA A 509 0.99 -4.80 24.90
C ALA A 509 0.15 -6.07 25.19
N ASP A 510 -1.10 -5.91 25.65
CA ASP A 510 -1.96 -7.00 26.08
C ASP A 510 -2.98 -7.45 25.02
N SER A 511 -3.31 -6.57 24.05
CA SER A 511 -4.35 -6.87 23.07
C SER A 511 -4.24 -6.04 21.79
N TRP A 512 -4.75 -6.62 20.71
CA TRP A 512 -5.04 -5.98 19.44
C TRP A 512 -6.56 -5.94 19.26
N THR A 513 -7.16 -4.74 19.24
CA THR A 513 -8.59 -4.55 19.00
C THR A 513 -8.79 -3.95 17.61
N ALA A 514 -9.77 -4.44 16.86
CA ALA A 514 -10.10 -4.02 15.50
C ALA A 514 -11.58 -3.60 15.42
N ASP A 515 -11.84 -2.31 15.26
CA ASP A 515 -13.16 -1.72 15.06
C ASP A 515 -13.43 -1.58 13.55
N TYR A 516 -14.34 -2.35 13.01
CA TYR A 516 -14.76 -2.25 11.61
C TYR A 516 -15.70 -1.06 11.44
N ARG A 517 -15.18 0.03 10.89
CA ARG A 517 -15.88 1.29 10.63
C ARG A 517 -16.52 1.24 9.24
N ILE A 518 -17.85 1.18 9.18
CA ILE A 518 -18.61 1.05 7.93
C ILE A 518 -19.39 2.32 7.61
N VAL A 519 -19.40 2.69 6.34
CA VAL A 519 -20.22 3.76 5.76
C VAL A 519 -21.58 3.18 5.40
N ASP A 520 -22.66 3.77 5.88
CA ASP A 520 -24.03 3.30 5.66
C ASP A 520 -24.38 3.19 4.16
N ASN A 521 -23.95 4.16 3.37
CA ASN A 521 -24.06 4.11 1.90
C ASN A 521 -22.95 4.93 1.23
N ALA A 522 -21.94 4.28 0.68
CA ALA A 522 -20.83 4.93 0.01
C ALA A 522 -21.22 5.68 -1.28
N LEU A 523 -22.40 5.42 -1.84
CA LEU A 523 -22.93 6.13 -3.01
C LEU A 523 -23.56 7.49 -2.65
N VAL A 524 -23.66 7.83 -1.36
CA VAL A 524 -24.24 9.06 -0.85
C VAL A 524 -23.16 9.88 -0.16
N GLU A 525 -22.90 11.08 -0.65
CA GLU A 525 -21.93 12.01 -0.06
C GLU A 525 -22.35 12.37 1.38
N GLY A 526 -21.39 12.33 2.32
CA GLY A 526 -21.63 12.65 3.72
C GLY A 526 -22.52 11.63 4.46
N SER A 527 -22.59 10.39 3.97
CA SER A 527 -23.30 9.29 4.65
C SER A 527 -22.70 9.03 6.04
N THR A 528 -23.49 8.48 6.94
CA THR A 528 -23.05 8.17 8.31
C THR A 528 -22.05 7.02 8.34
N VAL A 529 -21.14 7.07 9.30
CA VAL A 529 -20.21 5.99 9.61
C VAL A 529 -20.52 5.44 11.00
N SER A 530 -20.45 4.12 11.15
CA SER A 530 -20.68 3.44 12.41
C SER A 530 -19.76 2.23 12.55
N THR A 531 -19.62 1.69 13.75
CA THR A 531 -18.92 0.43 13.96
C THR A 531 -19.88 -0.73 13.66
N TRP A 532 -19.51 -1.60 12.71
CA TRP A 532 -20.22 -2.83 12.43
C TRP A 532 -19.98 -3.84 13.58
N LYS A 533 -18.72 -4.15 13.84
CA LYS A 533 -18.28 -5.06 14.90
C LYS A 533 -16.90 -4.65 15.40
N THR A 534 -16.61 -5.07 16.63
CA THR A 534 -15.30 -4.98 17.24
C THR A 534 -14.75 -6.37 17.53
N PHE A 535 -13.54 -6.65 17.08
CA PHE A 535 -12.84 -7.90 17.34
C PHE A 535 -11.60 -7.67 18.18
N LYS A 536 -11.26 -8.65 19.04
CA LYS A 536 -10.11 -8.56 19.92
C LYS A 536 -9.30 -9.83 19.91
N VAL A 537 -7.97 -9.66 19.76
CA VAL A 537 -6.96 -10.69 19.95
C VAL A 537 -6.19 -10.38 21.22
N THR A 538 -6.03 -11.37 22.10
CA THR A 538 -5.22 -11.24 23.32
C THR A 538 -3.79 -11.69 23.05
N ALA A 539 -2.80 -10.93 23.51
CA ALA A 539 -1.40 -11.30 23.35
C ALA A 539 -1.11 -12.69 23.92
N GLY A 540 -0.42 -13.52 23.18
CA GLY A 540 -0.13 -14.92 23.52
C GLY A 540 -1.23 -15.92 23.14
N SER A 541 -2.35 -15.47 22.54
CA SER A 541 -3.40 -16.35 22.03
C SER A 541 -3.71 -16.03 20.57
N PRO A 542 -3.68 -17.00 19.65
CA PRO A 542 -4.10 -16.79 18.26
C PRO A 542 -5.61 -16.88 18.08
N GLU A 543 -6.37 -16.62 19.14
CA GLU A 543 -7.84 -16.61 19.14
C GLU A 543 -8.33 -15.17 19.07
N VAL A 544 -9.40 -14.96 18.30
CA VAL A 544 -10.10 -13.68 18.22
C VAL A 544 -11.51 -13.83 18.74
N ILE A 545 -11.98 -12.82 19.47
CA ILE A 545 -13.34 -12.77 20.02
C ILE A 545 -14.02 -11.47 19.57
N GLU A 546 -15.31 -11.50 19.32
CA GLU A 546 -16.17 -10.31 19.21
C GLU A 546 -16.41 -9.71 20.61
N VAL A 547 -16.29 -8.38 20.77
CA VAL A 547 -16.40 -7.67 22.05
C VAL A 547 -17.36 -6.49 21.99
#